data_d3670a662fd5f07f734331e824e28cb6
#
_entry.id   d3670a662fd5f07f734331e824e28cb6
#
_cell.length_a   1.000
_cell.length_b   1.000
_cell.length_c   1.000
_cell.angle_alpha   90.00
_cell.angle_beta   90.00
_cell.angle_gamma   90.00
#
_symmetry.space_group_name_H-M   'P 1'
#
loop_
_entity.id
_entity.type
_entity.pdbx_description
1 polymer ?
#
loop_
_entity_poly.entity_id
_entity_poly.type
_entity_poly.pdbx_seq_one_letter_code
_entity_poly.pdbx_strand_id
1 'polypeptide(L)'
;VVVATPAGKWAPKSDVVNQANEIARKSGGKIEVLTDPKSAAKGASAIYTDVWMSMGDSEADRTEKINALSSFAVTSELMKLTTKDSIFMHCLPAHRGEEVAADVIDGEKSVVWRQAFHRRTTIQSLLYHLTRGELKGNK
;
A
#
# COMPACT_ATOMS: atom_id res chain seq x y z
N VAL A 1 -9.88 5.51 1.74
CA VAL A 1 -8.84 4.48 1.71
C VAL A 1 -9.40 3.20 2.30
N VAL A 2 -9.11 2.04 1.67
CA VAL A 2 -9.45 0.72 2.20
C VAL A 2 -8.15 -0.03 2.47
N VAL A 3 -8.03 -0.60 3.66
CA VAL A 3 -6.90 -1.45 4.06
C VAL A 3 -7.39 -2.89 4.07
N ALA A 4 -6.79 -3.77 3.26
CA ALA A 4 -7.06 -5.19 3.25
C ALA A 4 -5.96 -5.93 4.02
N THR A 5 -6.32 -6.66 5.08
CA THR A 5 -5.37 -7.36 5.94
C THR A 5 -6.04 -8.50 6.69
N PRO A 6 -5.34 -9.59 7.03
CA PRO A 6 -5.88 -10.60 7.91
C PRO A 6 -6.28 -10.02 9.28
N ALA A 7 -7.21 -10.65 9.94
CA ALA A 7 -7.60 -10.29 11.30
C ALA A 7 -6.48 -10.62 12.33
N GLY A 8 -6.62 -10.10 13.53
CA GLY A 8 -5.73 -10.40 14.65
C GLY A 8 -4.40 -9.65 14.58
N LYS A 9 -3.27 -10.34 14.75
CA LYS A 9 -1.95 -9.71 14.88
C LYS A 9 -1.48 -8.94 13.64
N TRP A 10 -2.08 -9.21 12.49
CA TRP A 10 -1.77 -8.56 11.21
C TRP A 10 -2.62 -7.33 10.94
N ALA A 11 -3.68 -7.13 11.72
CA ALA A 11 -4.53 -5.96 11.60
C ALA A 11 -3.80 -4.68 12.07
N PRO A 12 -4.12 -3.52 11.49
CA PRO A 12 -3.62 -2.24 12.00
C PRO A 12 -4.01 -2.06 13.46
N LYS A 13 -3.15 -1.41 14.24
CA LYS A 13 -3.45 -1.08 15.64
C LYS A 13 -4.69 -0.17 15.72
N SER A 14 -5.55 -0.43 16.70
CA SER A 14 -6.81 0.29 16.85
C SER A 14 -6.65 1.80 17.07
N ASP A 15 -5.61 2.21 17.80
CA ASP A 15 -5.29 3.62 18.01
C ASP A 15 -4.93 4.33 16.68
N VAL A 16 -4.16 3.67 15.80
CA VAL A 16 -3.83 4.19 14.46
C VAL A 16 -5.09 4.32 13.59
N VAL A 17 -5.94 3.30 13.60
CA VAL A 17 -7.22 3.33 12.86
C VAL A 17 -8.13 4.45 13.37
N ASN A 18 -8.20 4.65 14.68
CA ASN A 18 -8.99 5.72 15.30
C ASN A 18 -8.47 7.11 14.89
N GLN A 19 -7.16 7.34 14.94
CA GLN A 19 -6.56 8.60 14.47
C GLN A 19 -6.83 8.84 12.98
N ALA A 20 -6.69 7.82 12.13
CA ALA A 20 -6.98 7.91 10.72
C ALA A 20 -8.45 8.25 10.44
N ASN A 21 -9.39 7.65 11.19
CA ASN A 21 -10.81 7.97 11.10
C ASN A 21 -11.14 9.41 11.54
N GLU A 22 -10.45 9.94 12.54
CA GLU A 22 -10.62 11.33 12.96
C GLU A 22 -10.15 12.31 11.87
N ILE A 23 -9.01 12.04 11.24
CA ILE A 23 -8.49 12.83 10.13
C ILE A 23 -9.45 12.73 8.94
N ALA A 24 -9.90 11.53 8.61
CA ALA A 24 -10.84 11.30 7.51
C ALA A 24 -12.15 12.08 7.69
N ARG A 25 -12.72 12.07 8.90
CA ARG A 25 -13.95 12.85 9.21
C ARG A 25 -13.76 14.36 8.98
N LYS A 26 -12.59 14.91 9.34
CA LYS A 26 -12.28 16.33 9.15
C LYS A 26 -12.09 16.72 7.69
N SER A 27 -11.58 15.79 6.86
CA SER A 27 -11.28 16.01 5.45
C SER A 27 -12.38 15.54 4.48
N GLY A 28 -13.49 14.97 5.00
CA GLY A 28 -14.53 14.35 4.18
C GLY A 28 -14.11 12.99 3.56
N GLY A 29 -13.02 12.42 4.03
CA GLY A 29 -12.54 11.11 3.59
C GLY A 29 -13.16 9.95 4.38
N LYS A 30 -12.78 8.72 4.04
CA LYS A 30 -13.21 7.48 4.70
C LYS A 30 -12.05 6.50 4.80
N ILE A 31 -11.97 5.81 5.93
CA ILE A 31 -11.06 4.68 6.15
C ILE A 31 -11.90 3.43 6.44
N GLU A 32 -11.58 2.33 5.81
CA GLU A 32 -12.14 1.01 6.08
C GLU A 32 -11.02 -0.01 6.24
N VAL A 33 -11.20 -0.97 7.15
CA VAL A 33 -10.32 -2.13 7.29
C VAL A 33 -11.16 -3.36 6.98
N LEU A 34 -10.76 -4.13 5.98
CA LEU A 34 -11.46 -5.32 5.50
C LEU A 34 -10.54 -6.55 5.57
N THR A 35 -11.12 -7.69 5.83
CA THR A 35 -10.42 -8.98 5.85
C THR A 35 -10.56 -9.77 4.53
N ASP A 36 -11.35 -9.25 3.59
CA ASP A 36 -11.49 -9.82 2.25
C ASP A 36 -10.85 -8.89 1.20
N PRO A 37 -9.73 -9.31 0.57
CA PRO A 37 -9.04 -8.49 -0.42
C PRO A 37 -9.89 -8.24 -1.68
N LYS A 38 -10.79 -9.14 -2.05
CA LYS A 38 -11.65 -8.97 -3.22
C LYS A 38 -12.66 -7.83 -3.01
N SER A 39 -13.29 -7.80 -1.84
CA SER A 39 -14.18 -6.71 -1.45
C SER A 39 -13.43 -5.38 -1.37
N ALA A 40 -12.20 -5.38 -0.86
CA ALA A 40 -11.37 -4.18 -0.77
C ALA A 40 -10.94 -3.64 -2.15
N ALA A 41 -10.65 -4.53 -3.11
CA ALA A 41 -10.22 -4.16 -4.45
C ALA A 41 -11.36 -3.67 -5.35
N LYS A 42 -12.60 -4.02 -5.03
CA LYS A 42 -13.76 -3.72 -5.88
C LYS A 42 -13.93 -2.21 -6.10
N GLY A 43 -13.77 -1.79 -7.35
CA GLY A 43 -13.91 -0.39 -7.75
C GLY A 43 -12.77 0.51 -7.30
N ALA A 44 -11.66 -0.03 -6.80
CA ALA A 44 -10.50 0.75 -6.42
C ALA A 44 -9.85 1.41 -7.64
N SER A 45 -9.40 2.66 -7.51
CA SER A 45 -8.65 3.37 -8.55
C SER A 45 -7.14 3.11 -8.46
N ALA A 46 -6.65 2.61 -7.33
CA ALA A 46 -5.26 2.21 -7.13
C ALA A 46 -5.18 1.06 -6.13
N ILE A 47 -4.31 0.10 -6.42
CA ILE A 47 -3.88 -0.94 -5.48
C ILE A 47 -2.44 -0.64 -5.09
N TYR A 48 -2.18 -0.61 -3.79
CA TYR A 48 -0.84 -0.42 -3.25
C TYR A 48 -0.51 -1.60 -2.32
N THR A 49 0.63 -2.23 -2.51
CA THR A 49 1.15 -3.26 -1.60
C THR A 49 2.62 -3.02 -1.27
N ASP A 50 3.12 -3.75 -0.29
CA ASP A 50 4.50 -3.76 0.17
C ASP A 50 4.96 -5.20 0.36
N VAL A 51 6.26 -5.42 0.52
CA VAL A 51 6.82 -6.73 0.84
C VAL A 51 6.24 -7.28 2.13
N TRP A 52 6.00 -8.58 2.16
CA TRP A 52 5.57 -9.23 3.41
C TRP A 52 6.73 -9.44 4.37
N MET A 53 7.94 -9.64 3.84
CA MET A 53 9.13 -9.87 4.65
C MET A 53 9.99 -8.61 4.73
N SER A 54 10.15 -8.08 5.94
CA SER A 54 11.06 -6.97 6.21
C SER A 54 12.48 -7.45 6.46
N MET A 55 13.46 -6.59 6.21
CA MET A 55 14.85 -6.87 6.61
C MET A 55 14.91 -7.09 8.12
N GLY A 56 15.39 -8.26 8.55
CA GLY A 56 15.50 -8.65 9.96
C GLY A 56 14.42 -9.62 10.45
N ASP A 57 13.41 -9.95 9.64
CA ASP A 57 12.47 -11.02 9.97
C ASP A 57 13.18 -12.37 9.94
N SER A 58 12.84 -13.26 10.88
CA SER A 58 13.38 -14.62 10.92
C SER A 58 12.70 -15.51 9.88
N GLU A 59 13.36 -16.63 9.53
CA GLU A 59 12.78 -17.64 8.62
C GLU A 59 11.51 -18.28 9.21
N ALA A 60 11.41 -18.39 10.53
CA ALA A 60 10.19 -18.84 11.20
C ALA A 60 9.02 -17.86 11.00
N ASP A 61 9.29 -16.56 11.10
CA ASP A 61 8.30 -15.53 10.84
C ASP A 61 7.85 -15.52 9.38
N ARG A 62 8.77 -15.84 8.45
CA ARG A 62 8.47 -15.93 7.01
C ARG A 62 7.33 -16.88 6.73
N THR A 63 7.42 -18.11 7.21
CA THR A 63 6.39 -19.13 6.96
C THR A 63 5.02 -18.70 7.48
N GLU A 64 4.98 -18.13 8.67
CA GLU A 64 3.73 -17.65 9.26
C GLU A 64 3.14 -16.48 8.46
N LYS A 65 3.96 -15.50 8.06
CA LYS A 65 3.54 -14.35 7.26
C LYS A 65 3.00 -14.79 5.90
N ILE A 66 3.72 -15.66 5.18
CA ILE A 66 3.29 -16.16 3.88
C ILE A 66 1.95 -16.88 4.00
N ASN A 67 1.77 -17.74 5.00
CA ASN A 67 0.52 -18.45 5.20
C ASN A 67 -0.65 -17.49 5.49
N ALA A 68 -0.42 -16.48 6.31
CA ALA A 68 -1.44 -15.50 6.67
C ALA A 68 -1.80 -14.54 5.52
N LEU A 69 -0.81 -14.16 4.71
CA LEU A 69 -0.93 -13.09 3.72
C LEU A 69 -1.15 -13.59 2.28
N SER A 70 -0.96 -14.89 2.01
CA SER A 70 -1.06 -15.46 0.65
C SER A 70 -2.36 -15.11 -0.10
N SER A 71 -3.50 -15.07 0.61
CA SER A 71 -4.78 -14.67 0.03
C SER A 71 -4.89 -13.19 -0.31
N PHE A 72 -3.95 -12.37 0.17
CA PHE A 72 -3.87 -10.93 -0.08
C PHE A 72 -2.87 -10.57 -1.20
N ALA A 73 -2.25 -11.55 -1.83
CA ALA A 73 -1.39 -11.32 -2.99
C ALA A 73 -2.13 -10.57 -4.09
N VAL A 74 -1.48 -9.56 -4.67
CA VAL A 74 -2.07 -8.81 -5.78
C VAL A 74 -1.84 -9.59 -7.08
N THR A 75 -2.92 -10.16 -7.58
CA THR A 75 -2.95 -10.98 -8.81
C THR A 75 -3.71 -10.25 -9.91
N SER A 76 -3.59 -10.73 -11.16
CA SER A 76 -4.38 -10.23 -12.28
C SER A 76 -5.89 -10.38 -12.06
N GLU A 77 -6.33 -11.45 -11.38
CA GLU A 77 -7.73 -11.64 -11.00
C GLU A 77 -8.20 -10.57 -10.02
N LEU A 78 -7.37 -10.22 -9.04
CA LEU A 78 -7.67 -9.14 -8.10
C LEU A 78 -7.75 -7.79 -8.85
N MET A 79 -6.81 -7.52 -9.76
CA MET A 79 -6.79 -6.30 -10.57
C MET A 79 -8.00 -6.17 -11.50
N LYS A 80 -8.64 -7.25 -11.92
CA LYS A 80 -9.89 -7.21 -12.70
C LYS A 80 -11.08 -6.65 -11.93
N LEU A 81 -11.04 -6.65 -10.60
CA LEU A 81 -12.11 -6.11 -9.74
C LEU A 81 -12.02 -4.59 -9.57
N THR A 82 -10.90 -4.00 -9.92
CA THR A 82 -10.66 -2.57 -9.83
C THR A 82 -11.29 -1.79 -11.00
N THR A 83 -11.23 -0.47 -10.98
CA THR A 83 -11.70 0.34 -12.12
C THR A 83 -10.85 0.10 -13.36
N LYS A 84 -11.41 0.41 -14.54
CA LYS A 84 -10.73 0.23 -15.84
C LYS A 84 -9.36 0.93 -15.86
N ASP A 85 -9.30 2.14 -15.37
CA ASP A 85 -8.10 3.00 -15.40
C ASP A 85 -7.29 2.92 -14.08
N SER A 86 -7.49 1.87 -13.31
CA SER A 86 -6.76 1.66 -12.06
C SER A 86 -5.27 1.45 -12.28
N ILE A 87 -4.47 1.82 -11.30
CA ILE A 87 -3.03 1.64 -11.29
C ILE A 87 -2.59 0.68 -10.18
N PHE A 88 -1.47 0.00 -10.43
CA PHE A 88 -0.76 -0.78 -9.41
C PHE A 88 0.47 -0.02 -8.92
N MET A 89 0.68 -0.01 -7.61
CA MET A 89 1.76 0.69 -6.92
C MET A 89 2.49 -0.24 -5.94
N HIS A 90 3.79 -0.03 -5.78
CA HIS A 90 4.63 -0.72 -4.81
C HIS A 90 5.82 0.16 -4.42
N CYS A 91 6.16 0.19 -3.14
CA CYS A 91 7.29 1.02 -2.65
C CYS A 91 8.67 0.48 -3.06
N LEU A 92 8.75 -0.79 -3.50
CA LEU A 92 9.98 -1.52 -3.79
C LEU A 92 10.93 -1.65 -2.55
N PRO A 93 11.73 -2.74 -2.47
CA PRO A 93 11.80 -3.88 -3.40
C PRO A 93 10.54 -4.73 -3.39
N ALA A 94 10.33 -5.56 -4.42
CA ALA A 94 9.17 -6.45 -4.53
C ALA A 94 9.59 -7.90 -4.80
N HIS A 95 8.82 -8.86 -4.28
CA HIS A 95 9.02 -10.29 -4.51
C HIS A 95 7.89 -10.83 -5.40
N ARG A 96 8.20 -10.99 -6.70
CA ARG A 96 7.26 -11.58 -7.65
C ARG A 96 6.89 -13.00 -7.24
N GLY A 97 5.58 -13.28 -7.22
CA GLY A 97 5.04 -14.57 -6.76
C GLY A 97 4.78 -14.65 -5.26
N GLU A 98 5.10 -13.62 -4.50
CA GLU A 98 4.70 -13.45 -3.09
C GLU A 98 3.57 -12.40 -3.01
N GLU A 99 3.86 -11.17 -2.59
CA GLU A 99 2.86 -10.11 -2.42
C GLU A 99 2.27 -9.60 -3.73
N VAL A 100 2.93 -9.86 -4.85
CA VAL A 100 2.46 -9.44 -6.18
C VAL A 100 2.85 -10.46 -7.26
N ALA A 101 1.94 -10.73 -8.18
CA ALA A 101 2.21 -11.54 -9.36
C ALA A 101 3.07 -10.78 -10.38
N ALA A 102 3.92 -11.49 -11.13
CA ALA A 102 4.84 -10.89 -12.11
C ALA A 102 4.09 -10.11 -13.20
N ASP A 103 2.99 -10.65 -13.70
CA ASP A 103 2.15 -10.03 -14.72
C ASP A 103 1.44 -8.76 -14.25
N VAL A 104 1.31 -8.55 -12.95
CA VAL A 104 0.77 -7.31 -12.37
C VAL A 104 1.88 -6.26 -12.25
N ILE A 105 3.00 -6.58 -11.61
CA ILE A 105 4.07 -5.59 -11.37
C ILE A 105 4.76 -5.17 -12.67
N ASP A 106 4.87 -6.08 -13.63
CA ASP A 106 5.47 -5.81 -14.95
C ASP A 106 4.42 -5.46 -16.02
N GLY A 107 3.13 -5.41 -15.65
CA GLY A 107 2.02 -5.14 -16.54
C GLY A 107 1.75 -3.65 -16.79
N GLU A 108 0.85 -3.37 -17.75
CA GLU A 108 0.53 -2.01 -18.22
C GLU A 108 -0.03 -1.08 -17.13
N LYS A 109 -0.73 -1.64 -16.13
CA LYS A 109 -1.28 -0.87 -15.01
C LYS A 109 -0.25 -0.51 -13.94
N SER A 110 0.96 -1.07 -14.02
CA SER A 110 2.01 -0.84 -13.04
C SER A 110 2.66 0.52 -13.24
N VAL A 111 2.72 1.30 -12.16
CA VAL A 111 3.42 2.59 -12.15
C VAL A 111 4.60 2.59 -11.18
N VAL A 112 5.09 1.41 -10.77
CA VAL A 112 6.12 1.27 -9.74
C VAL A 112 7.42 1.98 -10.06
N TRP A 113 7.86 1.97 -11.33
CA TRP A 113 9.09 2.65 -11.75
C TRP A 113 8.93 4.17 -11.75
N ARG A 114 7.76 4.67 -12.17
CA ARG A 114 7.42 6.10 -12.08
C ARG A 114 7.30 6.54 -10.63
N GLN A 115 6.71 5.73 -9.77
CA GLN A 115 6.64 5.97 -8.33
C GLN A 115 8.05 6.04 -7.72
N ALA A 116 8.93 5.10 -8.04
CA ALA A 116 10.33 5.09 -7.57
C ALA A 116 11.10 6.34 -8.03
N PHE A 117 10.90 6.77 -9.27
CA PHE A 117 11.47 8.02 -9.79
C PHE A 117 10.99 9.24 -8.97
N HIS A 118 9.69 9.29 -8.65
CA HIS A 118 9.13 10.42 -7.91
C HIS A 118 9.56 10.48 -6.44
N ARG A 119 10.05 9.40 -5.85
CA ARG A 119 10.71 9.48 -4.53
C ARG A 119 11.84 10.50 -4.54
N ARG A 120 12.69 10.48 -5.57
CA ARG A 120 13.79 11.45 -5.71
C ARG A 120 13.28 12.87 -5.86
N THR A 121 12.38 13.11 -6.82
CA THR A 121 11.88 14.45 -7.12
C THR A 121 11.10 15.05 -5.96
N THR A 122 10.34 14.25 -5.23
CA THR A 122 9.60 14.69 -4.04
C THR A 122 10.56 15.10 -2.92
N ILE A 123 11.59 14.30 -2.64
CA ILE A 123 12.59 14.63 -1.62
C ILE A 123 13.38 15.88 -2.03
N GLN A 124 13.76 16.01 -3.30
CA GLN A 124 14.43 17.23 -3.79
C GLN A 124 13.56 18.47 -3.59
N SER A 125 12.28 18.40 -3.93
CA SER A 125 11.34 19.49 -3.71
C SER A 125 11.19 19.84 -2.23
N LEU A 126 11.04 18.83 -1.38
CA LEU A 126 10.94 19.01 0.07
C LEU A 126 12.19 19.72 0.64
N LEU A 127 13.38 19.25 0.28
CA LEU A 127 14.66 19.85 0.72
C LEU A 127 14.77 21.30 0.23
N TYR A 128 14.41 21.56 -1.02
CA TYR A 128 14.42 22.90 -1.58
C TYR A 128 13.56 23.87 -0.77
N HIS A 129 12.30 23.50 -0.48
CA HIS A 129 11.38 24.34 0.29
C HIS A 129 11.80 24.48 1.76
N LEU A 130 12.31 23.42 2.39
CA LEU A 130 12.81 23.49 3.76
C LEU A 130 14.02 24.43 3.90
N THR A 131 14.97 24.37 2.97
CA THR A 131 16.16 25.23 2.99
C THR A 131 15.84 26.70 2.75
N ARG A 132 14.74 27.00 2.07
CA ARG A 132 14.24 28.38 1.86
C ARG A 132 13.31 28.88 2.98
N GLY A 133 13.00 28.05 3.96
CA GLY A 133 12.07 28.40 5.03
C GLY A 133 10.61 28.60 4.58
N GLU A 134 10.24 28.05 3.40
CA GLU A 134 8.91 28.22 2.80
C GLU A 134 7.87 27.26 3.39
N LEU A 135 8.30 26.16 3.98
CA LEU A 135 7.42 25.22 4.69
C LEU A 135 7.31 25.65 6.15
N LYS A 136 6.28 26.42 6.47
CA LYS A 136 5.88 26.65 7.85
C LYS A 136 5.04 25.46 8.29
N GLY A 137 5.58 24.64 9.19
CA GLY A 137 4.77 23.62 9.85
C GLY A 137 3.58 24.30 10.54
N ASN A 138 2.38 23.80 10.34
CA ASN A 138 1.26 24.16 11.20
C ASN A 138 1.63 23.74 12.63
N LYS A 139 1.86 24.73 13.51
CA LYS A 139 2.01 24.50 14.95
C LYS A 139 0.70 24.03 15.54
#